data_a552f5ae2eb8512e462b5264c2f803c4
#
_entry.id   a552f5ae2eb8512e462b5264c2f803c4
#
_cell.length_a   1.000
_cell.length_b   1.000
_cell.length_c   1.000
_cell.angle_alpha   90.00
_cell.angle_beta   90.00
_cell.angle_gamma   90.00
#
_symmetry.space_group_name_H-M   'P 1'
#
loop_
_entity.id
_entity.type
_entity.pdbx_description
1 polymer ?
#
loop_
_entity_poly.entity_id
_entity_poly.type
_entity_poly.pdbx_seq_one_letter_code
_entity_poly.pdbx_strand_id
1 'polypeptide(L)'
;MEVTFESLGLSEAMLKALEEKGYGYPTTIQAEAIPYFLQWRDVIAKAPTGTGKTFAFGIPMIEHIDPSNEGVQGLILAPTRELAIQIGDELRGLLTYFQGIRVAVLYGGAGIGGQIKQLERKPQIVVATPGRLMDHYNRKTIRLDKIQTVVLDEADRMLDMGFFKDVTRIIDKVKKRKNLGLFSATISQEVMTVSWMYQRDEVEITVEPKQEDRPDIDQFSITCTPLEKAETSLRLIRSQGYERVMIFCNTKHMCQRLCDEFQRAGLDCDCIHGDIRQSQREKTMQRYRDGKLAVLIATDVASRGIDVDDVDCVINYDVPEENEYYVHRIGRTGRAKKKGVAWSIVSNFPEKARLDDICKYCNFTIQPMVMDKDGNLSPEEVKAPVTPKRRFR
;
A
#
# COMPACT_ATOMS: atom_id res chain seq x y z
N MET A 1 28.75 11.38 -9.08
CA MET A 1 28.09 12.65 -8.74
C MET A 1 26.72 12.29 -8.23
N GLU A 2 26.35 12.83 -7.09
CA GLU A 2 25.01 12.62 -6.52
C GLU A 2 24.00 13.40 -7.37
N VAL A 3 22.89 12.77 -7.76
CA VAL A 3 21.85 13.42 -8.57
C VAL A 3 21.09 14.38 -7.67
N THR A 4 20.92 15.64 -8.11
CA THR A 4 20.13 16.65 -7.40
C THR A 4 18.85 16.98 -8.20
N PHE A 5 17.82 17.57 -7.56
CA PHE A 5 16.61 17.98 -8.27
C PHE A 5 16.87 19.02 -9.35
N GLU A 6 17.85 19.91 -9.16
CA GLU A 6 18.27 20.88 -10.16
C GLU A 6 18.80 20.20 -11.43
N SER A 7 19.53 19.09 -11.28
CA SER A 7 20.07 18.32 -12.39
C SER A 7 19.01 17.60 -13.24
N LEU A 8 17.77 17.50 -12.73
CA LEU A 8 16.64 16.86 -13.44
C LEU A 8 15.91 17.81 -14.40
N GLY A 9 16.27 19.09 -14.46
CA GLY A 9 15.69 20.06 -15.38
C GLY A 9 14.28 20.52 -14.98
N LEU A 10 14.01 20.61 -13.68
CA LEU A 10 12.74 21.08 -13.13
C LEU A 10 12.65 22.60 -13.14
N SER A 11 11.41 23.12 -13.14
CA SER A 11 11.17 24.58 -13.04
C SER A 11 11.57 25.15 -11.68
N GLU A 12 11.88 26.44 -11.63
CA GLU A 12 12.18 27.14 -10.37
C GLU A 12 11.03 27.02 -9.35
N ALA A 13 9.79 27.01 -9.82
CA ALA A 13 8.60 26.85 -8.98
C ALA A 13 8.58 25.47 -8.30
N MET A 14 8.95 24.43 -9.02
CA MET A 14 9.03 23.07 -8.48
C MET A 14 10.20 22.94 -7.50
N LEU A 15 11.38 23.45 -7.85
CA LEU A 15 12.55 23.41 -6.98
C LEU A 15 12.27 24.12 -5.64
N LYS A 16 11.65 25.30 -5.66
CA LYS A 16 11.22 26.00 -4.46
C LYS A 16 10.22 25.19 -3.61
N ALA A 17 9.25 24.54 -4.25
CA ALA A 17 8.26 23.73 -3.55
C ALA A 17 8.91 22.52 -2.84
N LEU A 18 9.91 21.90 -3.47
CA LEU A 18 10.67 20.78 -2.90
C LEU A 18 11.55 21.24 -1.74
N GLU A 19 12.26 22.36 -1.89
CA GLU A 19 13.12 22.93 -0.85
C GLU A 19 12.32 23.28 0.41
N GLU A 20 11.18 23.98 0.26
CA GLU A 20 10.31 24.35 1.39
C GLU A 20 9.78 23.13 2.16
N LYS A 21 9.60 22.02 1.46
CA LYS A 21 9.20 20.73 2.07
C LYS A 21 10.37 19.96 2.68
N GLY A 22 11.60 20.45 2.57
CA GLY A 22 12.81 19.80 3.10
C GLY A 22 13.33 18.64 2.25
N TYR A 23 12.93 18.52 0.99
CA TYR A 23 13.45 17.52 0.07
C TYR A 23 14.71 18.03 -0.62
N GLY A 24 15.88 17.64 -0.11
CA GLY A 24 17.18 18.09 -0.67
C GLY A 24 17.61 17.30 -1.90
N TYR A 25 17.36 16.00 -1.91
CA TYR A 25 17.81 15.08 -2.95
C TYR A 25 16.67 14.15 -3.42
N PRO A 26 16.65 13.79 -4.71
CA PRO A 26 15.70 12.82 -5.22
C PRO A 26 16.04 11.41 -4.69
N THR A 27 15.02 10.63 -4.40
CA THR A 27 15.19 9.20 -4.15
C THR A 27 15.58 8.47 -5.45
N THR A 28 16.06 7.24 -5.35
CA THR A 28 16.46 6.45 -6.53
C THR A 28 15.36 6.38 -7.59
N ILE A 29 14.12 6.07 -7.19
CA ILE A 29 12.99 6.00 -8.14
C ILE A 29 12.67 7.36 -8.76
N GLN A 30 12.83 8.47 -8.04
CA GLN A 30 12.64 9.81 -8.56
C GLN A 30 13.72 10.19 -9.55
N ALA A 31 14.98 9.94 -9.20
CA ALA A 31 16.12 10.23 -10.09
C ALA A 31 16.05 9.48 -11.42
N GLU A 32 15.55 8.23 -11.38
CA GLU A 32 15.44 7.40 -12.56
C GLU A 32 14.17 7.69 -13.38
N ALA A 33 13.00 7.88 -12.74
CA ALA A 33 11.73 7.99 -13.46
C ALA A 33 11.43 9.41 -14.00
N ILE A 34 11.77 10.46 -13.24
CA ILE A 34 11.44 11.85 -13.62
C ILE A 34 11.96 12.22 -15.02
N PRO A 35 13.22 11.93 -15.40
CA PRO A 35 13.73 12.31 -16.70
C PRO A 35 12.96 11.67 -17.88
N TYR A 36 12.56 10.43 -17.73
CA TYR A 36 11.79 9.73 -18.78
C TYR A 36 10.36 10.25 -18.89
N PHE A 37 9.71 10.51 -17.76
CA PHE A 37 8.38 11.10 -17.75
C PHE A 37 8.35 12.51 -18.35
N LEU A 38 9.38 13.34 -18.08
CA LEU A 38 9.53 14.66 -18.70
C LEU A 38 9.69 14.57 -20.24
N GLN A 39 10.22 13.46 -20.74
CA GLN A 39 10.33 13.17 -22.17
C GLN A 39 9.09 12.47 -22.76
N TRP A 40 8.00 12.39 -22.03
CA TRP A 40 6.78 11.70 -22.44
C TRP A 40 6.94 10.19 -22.68
N ARG A 41 7.96 9.54 -22.09
CA ARG A 41 8.16 8.10 -22.20
C ARG A 41 7.16 7.34 -21.31
N ASP A 42 6.74 6.19 -21.77
CA ASP A 42 6.03 5.23 -20.93
C ASP A 42 7.01 4.61 -19.94
N VAL A 43 6.57 4.44 -18.68
CA VAL A 43 7.42 3.89 -17.61
C VAL A 43 6.67 2.76 -16.89
N ILE A 44 7.34 1.66 -16.67
CA ILE A 44 6.94 0.63 -15.72
C ILE A 44 7.96 0.60 -14.59
N ALA A 45 7.50 0.91 -13.37
CA ALA A 45 8.38 1.09 -12.23
C ALA A 45 8.02 0.12 -11.10
N LYS A 46 8.95 -0.80 -10.82
CA LYS A 46 8.91 -1.67 -9.65
C LYS A 46 9.68 -1.01 -8.51
N ALA A 47 8.97 -0.59 -7.47
CA ALA A 47 9.59 0.00 -6.28
C ALA A 47 8.73 -0.23 -5.03
N PRO A 48 9.33 -0.51 -3.86
CA PRO A 48 8.62 -0.68 -2.60
C PRO A 48 7.76 0.54 -2.24
N THR A 49 6.79 0.34 -1.35
CA THR A 49 6.03 1.46 -0.77
C THR A 49 6.97 2.34 0.07
N GLY A 50 6.74 3.67 0.06
CA GLY A 50 7.56 4.61 0.82
C GLY A 50 8.85 5.06 0.13
N THR A 51 9.14 4.62 -1.10
CA THR A 51 10.33 5.03 -1.87
C THR A 51 10.20 6.36 -2.59
N GLY A 52 9.04 7.05 -2.48
CA GLY A 52 8.80 8.34 -3.12
C GLY A 52 8.20 8.25 -4.53
N LYS A 53 7.51 7.16 -4.87
CA LYS A 53 6.83 6.96 -6.17
C LYS A 53 5.90 8.12 -6.54
N THR A 54 5.13 8.66 -5.58
CA THR A 54 4.19 9.75 -5.84
C THR A 54 4.87 10.97 -6.49
N PHE A 55 6.06 11.33 -6.02
CA PHE A 55 6.82 12.44 -6.60
C PHE A 55 7.50 12.04 -7.92
N ALA A 56 7.86 10.77 -8.09
CA ALA A 56 8.46 10.28 -9.33
C ALA A 56 7.54 10.48 -10.55
N PHE A 57 6.22 10.36 -10.38
CA PHE A 57 5.24 10.65 -11.44
C PHE A 57 4.55 12.01 -11.28
N GLY A 58 4.38 12.51 -10.06
CA GLY A 58 3.65 13.73 -9.77
C GLY A 58 4.40 14.98 -10.23
N ILE A 59 5.71 15.05 -9.97
CA ILE A 59 6.57 16.18 -10.40
C ILE A 59 6.50 16.36 -11.92
N PRO A 60 6.86 15.39 -12.76
CA PRO A 60 6.82 15.58 -14.21
C PRO A 60 5.40 15.77 -14.75
N MET A 61 4.38 15.20 -14.11
CA MET A 61 2.99 15.49 -14.49
C MET A 61 2.66 16.97 -14.28
N ILE A 62 3.04 17.57 -13.13
CA ILE A 62 2.81 18.99 -12.85
C ILE A 62 3.56 19.87 -13.84
N GLU A 63 4.82 19.56 -14.15
CA GLU A 63 5.65 20.29 -15.12
C GLU A 63 5.03 20.31 -16.53
N HIS A 64 4.25 19.29 -16.89
CA HIS A 64 3.58 19.20 -18.19
C HIS A 64 2.22 19.92 -18.26
N ILE A 65 1.67 20.39 -17.14
CA ILE A 65 0.37 21.06 -17.14
C ILE A 65 0.46 22.44 -17.79
N ASP A 66 -0.40 22.66 -18.77
CA ASP A 66 -0.70 23.98 -19.28
C ASP A 66 -1.87 24.60 -18.49
N PRO A 67 -1.64 25.56 -17.60
CA PRO A 67 -2.71 26.14 -16.79
C PRO A 67 -3.74 26.95 -17.62
N SER A 68 -3.38 27.36 -18.84
CA SER A 68 -4.30 28.07 -19.74
C SER A 68 -5.32 27.13 -20.42
N ASN A 69 -5.03 25.84 -20.45
CA ASN A 69 -5.89 24.82 -21.05
C ASN A 69 -6.85 24.26 -19.99
N GLU A 70 -8.09 24.74 -20.02
CA GLU A 70 -9.12 24.25 -19.12
C GLU A 70 -9.46 22.77 -19.36
N GLY A 71 -9.48 21.98 -18.31
CA GLY A 71 -9.82 20.56 -18.31
C GLY A 71 -8.69 19.66 -17.82
N VAL A 72 -9.04 18.40 -17.61
CA VAL A 72 -8.13 17.40 -17.03
C VAL A 72 -7.06 17.02 -18.03
N GLN A 73 -5.79 17.20 -17.65
CA GLN A 73 -4.60 16.87 -18.46
C GLN A 73 -3.80 15.72 -17.86
N GLY A 74 -3.83 15.56 -16.52
CA GLY A 74 -3.21 14.47 -15.79
C GLY A 74 -4.26 13.63 -15.08
N LEU A 75 -4.14 12.30 -15.19
CA LEU A 75 -4.99 11.32 -14.51
C LEU A 75 -4.15 10.33 -13.75
N ILE A 76 -4.43 10.17 -12.46
CA ILE A 76 -3.83 9.16 -11.61
C ILE A 76 -4.94 8.24 -11.11
N LEU A 77 -4.78 6.94 -11.32
CA LEU A 77 -5.64 5.91 -10.76
C LEU A 77 -4.99 5.28 -9.54
N ALA A 78 -5.75 5.16 -8.47
CA ALA A 78 -5.35 4.52 -7.22
C ALA A 78 -6.37 3.46 -6.80
N PRO A 79 -5.94 2.32 -6.22
CA PRO A 79 -6.83 1.22 -5.85
C PRO A 79 -7.82 1.59 -4.75
N THR A 80 -7.42 2.49 -3.85
CA THR A 80 -8.19 2.82 -2.66
C THR A 80 -8.44 4.31 -2.54
N ARG A 81 -9.47 4.65 -1.79
CA ARG A 81 -9.84 6.02 -1.48
C ARG A 81 -8.74 6.73 -0.69
N GLU A 82 -8.19 6.04 0.30
CA GLU A 82 -7.17 6.57 1.20
C GLU A 82 -5.92 6.98 0.41
N LEU A 83 -5.45 6.10 -0.48
CA LEU A 83 -4.32 6.40 -1.35
C LEU A 83 -4.63 7.54 -2.33
N ALA A 84 -5.85 7.58 -2.90
CA ALA A 84 -6.23 8.68 -3.78
C ALA A 84 -6.23 10.04 -3.05
N ILE A 85 -6.67 10.08 -1.80
CA ILE A 85 -6.63 11.30 -0.97
C ILE A 85 -5.19 11.68 -0.67
N GLN A 86 -4.35 10.74 -0.25
CA GLN A 86 -2.94 10.96 0.05
C GLN A 86 -2.20 11.53 -1.16
N ILE A 87 -2.31 10.88 -2.33
CA ILE A 87 -1.71 11.39 -3.58
C ILE A 87 -2.20 12.81 -3.88
N GLY A 88 -3.50 13.05 -3.74
CA GLY A 88 -4.08 14.37 -3.96
C GLY A 88 -3.49 15.44 -3.05
N ASP A 89 -3.25 15.14 -1.79
CA ASP A 89 -2.69 16.07 -0.81
C ASP A 89 -1.19 16.30 -1.05
N GLU A 90 -0.44 15.26 -1.40
CA GLU A 90 0.97 15.36 -1.79
C GLU A 90 1.14 16.27 -3.02
N LEU A 91 0.31 16.06 -4.06
CA LEU A 91 0.35 16.91 -5.26
C LEU A 91 -0.03 18.37 -4.97
N ARG A 92 -1.07 18.61 -4.16
CA ARG A 92 -1.44 19.98 -3.75
C ARG A 92 -0.29 20.67 -3.03
N GLY A 93 0.45 19.92 -2.23
CA GLY A 93 1.63 20.41 -1.55
C GLY A 93 2.77 20.83 -2.49
N LEU A 94 2.90 20.23 -3.68
CA LEU A 94 3.87 20.63 -4.69
C LEU A 94 3.42 21.86 -5.50
N LEU A 95 2.14 22.23 -5.42
CA LEU A 95 1.58 23.34 -6.21
C LEU A 95 1.71 24.70 -5.55
N THR A 96 2.41 24.83 -4.42
CA THR A 96 2.52 26.10 -3.65
C THR A 96 2.93 27.30 -4.52
N TYR A 97 3.83 27.09 -5.47
CA TYR A 97 4.35 28.13 -6.37
C TYR A 97 3.76 28.07 -7.79
N PHE A 98 2.77 27.20 -8.04
CA PHE A 98 2.11 27.10 -9.34
C PHE A 98 0.74 27.78 -9.31
N GLN A 99 0.50 28.68 -10.25
CA GLN A 99 -0.80 29.33 -10.38
C GLN A 99 -1.69 28.63 -11.39
N GLY A 100 -2.98 28.59 -11.09
CA GLY A 100 -3.99 28.06 -12.03
C GLY A 100 -4.11 26.54 -12.11
N ILE A 101 -3.24 25.77 -11.46
CA ILE A 101 -3.32 24.30 -11.43
C ILE A 101 -4.12 23.85 -10.21
N ARG A 102 -5.07 22.95 -10.43
CA ARG A 102 -5.94 22.37 -9.38
C ARG A 102 -5.97 20.87 -9.47
N VAL A 103 -6.08 20.24 -8.29
CA VAL A 103 -6.20 18.79 -8.14
C VAL A 103 -7.58 18.44 -7.57
N ALA A 104 -8.34 17.59 -8.27
CA ALA A 104 -9.56 16.99 -7.75
C ALA A 104 -9.33 15.52 -7.39
N VAL A 105 -10.00 15.05 -6.33
CA VAL A 105 -9.91 13.66 -5.87
C VAL A 105 -11.28 13.03 -5.92
N LEU A 106 -11.41 11.92 -6.67
CA LEU A 106 -12.67 11.22 -6.95
C LEU A 106 -12.63 9.80 -6.42
N TYR A 107 -13.44 9.48 -5.41
CA TYR A 107 -13.45 8.15 -4.79
C TYR A 107 -14.85 7.71 -4.34
N GLY A 108 -15.03 6.40 -4.25
CA GLY A 108 -16.27 5.78 -3.80
C GLY A 108 -16.54 6.00 -2.31
N GLY A 109 -17.77 5.78 -1.87
CA GLY A 109 -18.17 5.88 -0.46
C GLY A 109 -18.45 7.29 0.07
N ALA A 110 -18.09 8.35 -0.69
CA ALA A 110 -18.45 9.73 -0.38
C ALA A 110 -19.57 10.24 -1.30
N GLY A 111 -20.28 11.28 -0.85
CA GLY A 111 -21.33 11.94 -1.64
C GLY A 111 -20.79 12.51 -2.94
N ILE A 112 -21.43 12.20 -4.06
CA ILE A 112 -20.98 12.60 -5.39
C ILE A 112 -21.05 14.12 -5.62
N GLY A 113 -22.01 14.80 -4.98
CA GLY A 113 -22.23 16.24 -5.16
C GLY A 113 -21.02 17.10 -4.81
N GLY A 114 -20.28 16.75 -3.75
CA GLY A 114 -19.04 17.44 -3.38
C GLY A 114 -17.93 17.28 -4.43
N GLN A 115 -17.86 16.12 -5.07
CA GLN A 115 -16.88 15.85 -6.13
C GLN A 115 -17.27 16.55 -7.44
N ILE A 116 -18.56 16.65 -7.75
CA ILE A 116 -19.05 17.47 -8.89
C ILE A 116 -18.61 18.92 -8.72
N LYS A 117 -18.78 19.51 -7.53
CA LYS A 117 -18.31 20.88 -7.24
C LYS A 117 -16.80 21.03 -7.38
N GLN A 118 -16.01 19.99 -7.10
CA GLN A 118 -14.57 20.03 -7.38
C GLN A 118 -14.29 20.05 -8.89
N LEU A 119 -15.02 19.25 -9.68
CA LEU A 119 -14.86 19.20 -11.14
C LEU A 119 -15.33 20.48 -11.84
N GLU A 120 -16.35 21.17 -11.32
CA GLU A 120 -16.82 22.47 -11.81
C GLU A 120 -15.73 23.55 -11.71
N ARG A 121 -14.76 23.40 -10.82
CA ARG A 121 -13.58 24.29 -10.73
C ARG A 121 -12.53 24.04 -11.80
N LYS A 122 -12.81 23.14 -12.76
CA LYS A 122 -11.96 22.81 -13.91
C LYS A 122 -10.53 22.39 -13.50
N PRO A 123 -10.38 21.32 -12.70
CA PRO A 123 -9.07 20.85 -12.29
C PRO A 123 -8.28 20.33 -13.50
N GLN A 124 -6.96 20.52 -13.49
CA GLN A 124 -6.04 20.01 -14.50
C GLN A 124 -5.56 18.60 -14.18
N ILE A 125 -5.54 18.23 -12.88
CA ILE A 125 -5.15 16.91 -12.44
C ILE A 125 -6.31 16.26 -11.68
N VAL A 126 -6.56 15.00 -11.98
CA VAL A 126 -7.55 14.18 -11.27
C VAL A 126 -6.88 12.94 -10.73
N VAL A 127 -7.05 12.70 -9.43
CA VAL A 127 -6.70 11.44 -8.78
C VAL A 127 -8.00 10.70 -8.49
N ALA A 128 -8.10 9.43 -8.91
CA ALA A 128 -9.38 8.73 -8.80
C ALA A 128 -9.25 7.23 -8.51
N THR A 129 -10.26 6.69 -7.82
CA THR A 129 -10.50 5.25 -7.87
C THR A 129 -11.23 4.89 -9.15
N PRO A 130 -10.92 3.73 -9.82
CA PRO A 130 -11.43 3.41 -11.16
C PRO A 130 -12.95 3.47 -11.27
N GLY A 131 -13.67 2.81 -10.36
CA GLY A 131 -15.13 2.76 -10.41
C GLY A 131 -15.79 4.13 -10.24
N ARG A 132 -15.27 5.02 -9.39
CA ARG A 132 -15.81 6.37 -9.21
C ARG A 132 -15.50 7.27 -10.41
N LEU A 133 -14.34 7.13 -11.03
CA LEU A 133 -14.04 7.86 -12.28
C LEU A 133 -15.04 7.47 -13.38
N MET A 134 -15.33 6.17 -13.52
CA MET A 134 -16.33 5.69 -14.49
C MET A 134 -17.75 6.17 -14.18
N ASP A 135 -18.13 6.28 -12.90
CA ASP A 135 -19.43 6.87 -12.51
C ASP A 135 -19.51 8.35 -12.96
N HIS A 136 -18.49 9.16 -12.69
CA HIS A 136 -18.41 10.55 -13.17
C HIS A 136 -18.40 10.65 -14.70
N TYR A 137 -17.66 9.75 -15.39
CA TYR A 137 -17.64 9.73 -16.85
C TYR A 137 -19.01 9.41 -17.43
N ASN A 138 -19.72 8.40 -16.91
CA ASN A 138 -21.05 8.02 -17.35
C ASN A 138 -22.09 9.12 -17.10
N ARG A 139 -21.94 9.88 -16.00
CA ARG A 139 -22.76 11.06 -15.68
C ARG A 139 -22.38 12.30 -16.48
N LYS A 140 -21.35 12.23 -17.32
CA LYS A 140 -20.82 13.35 -18.11
C LYS A 140 -20.35 14.54 -17.25
N THR A 141 -20.00 14.31 -15.99
CA THR A 141 -19.44 15.35 -15.10
C THR A 141 -17.93 15.52 -15.25
N ILE A 142 -17.27 14.60 -15.95
CA ILE A 142 -15.86 14.70 -16.34
C ILE A 142 -15.68 14.34 -17.82
N ARG A 143 -14.69 14.95 -18.46
CA ARG A 143 -14.22 14.64 -19.81
C ARG A 143 -12.77 14.15 -19.73
N LEU A 144 -12.43 13.15 -20.55
CA LEU A 144 -11.11 12.51 -20.58
C LEU A 144 -10.33 12.83 -21.87
N ASP A 145 -10.89 13.67 -22.74
CA ASP A 145 -10.38 13.97 -24.09
C ASP A 145 -9.12 14.86 -24.12
N LYS A 146 -8.78 15.52 -22.99
CA LYS A 146 -7.59 16.36 -22.88
C LYS A 146 -6.46 15.74 -22.05
N ILE A 147 -6.67 14.55 -21.50
CA ILE A 147 -5.68 13.87 -20.69
C ILE A 147 -4.49 13.45 -21.58
N GLN A 148 -3.30 13.83 -21.14
CA GLN A 148 -2.04 13.53 -21.80
C GLN A 148 -1.21 12.51 -21.02
N THR A 149 -1.23 12.55 -19.69
CA THR A 149 -0.54 11.60 -18.82
C THR A 149 -1.54 10.77 -18.02
N VAL A 150 -1.36 9.46 -18.04
CA VAL A 150 -2.09 8.52 -17.19
C VAL A 150 -1.09 7.78 -16.31
N VAL A 151 -1.39 7.67 -15.02
CA VAL A 151 -0.60 6.90 -14.06
C VAL A 151 -1.51 5.90 -13.35
N LEU A 152 -1.02 4.69 -13.17
CA LEU A 152 -1.58 3.67 -12.31
C LEU A 152 -0.62 3.51 -11.12
N ASP A 153 -1.03 3.96 -9.94
CA ASP A 153 -0.25 3.75 -8.72
C ASP A 153 -0.78 2.56 -7.93
N GLU A 154 0.11 1.78 -7.36
CA GLU A 154 -0.17 0.43 -6.83
C GLU A 154 -0.94 -0.42 -7.86
N ALA A 155 -0.39 -0.50 -9.09
CA ALA A 155 -1.06 -1.13 -10.21
C ALA A 155 -1.37 -2.61 -9.94
N ASP A 156 -0.43 -3.37 -9.39
CA ASP A 156 -0.62 -4.76 -8.96
C ASP A 156 -1.87 -4.90 -8.08
N ARG A 157 -1.93 -4.10 -7.06
CA ARG A 157 -3.01 -4.07 -6.08
C ARG A 157 -4.36 -3.69 -6.70
N MET A 158 -4.37 -2.74 -7.64
CA MET A 158 -5.58 -2.31 -8.34
C MET A 158 -6.15 -3.44 -9.20
N LEU A 159 -5.28 -4.19 -9.85
CA LEU A 159 -5.66 -5.31 -10.72
C LEU A 159 -6.11 -6.52 -9.89
N ASP A 160 -5.43 -6.86 -8.79
CA ASP A 160 -5.84 -7.89 -7.82
C ASP A 160 -7.23 -7.64 -7.20
N MET A 161 -7.59 -6.37 -7.02
CA MET A 161 -8.94 -5.99 -6.57
C MET A 161 -10.01 -6.13 -7.66
N GLY A 162 -9.67 -6.61 -8.85
CA GLY A 162 -10.58 -6.86 -9.96
C GLY A 162 -10.89 -5.64 -10.82
N PHE A 163 -10.15 -4.54 -10.68
CA PHE A 163 -10.35 -3.33 -11.47
C PHE A 163 -9.80 -3.41 -12.91
N PHE A 164 -9.29 -4.57 -13.35
CA PHE A 164 -8.72 -4.73 -14.69
C PHE A 164 -9.63 -4.16 -15.79
N LYS A 165 -10.92 -4.53 -15.78
CA LYS A 165 -11.90 -4.07 -16.77
C LYS A 165 -12.16 -2.56 -16.71
N ASP A 166 -12.18 -1.98 -15.53
CA ASP A 166 -12.41 -0.53 -15.38
C ASP A 166 -11.18 0.26 -15.82
N VAL A 167 -9.98 -0.20 -15.45
CA VAL A 167 -8.70 0.39 -15.84
C VAL A 167 -8.55 0.40 -17.36
N THR A 168 -8.74 -0.73 -18.02
CA THR A 168 -8.64 -0.84 -19.49
C THR A 168 -9.67 0.04 -20.19
N ARG A 169 -10.93 0.05 -19.71
CA ARG A 169 -11.96 0.96 -20.23
C ARG A 169 -11.59 2.43 -20.09
N ILE A 170 -10.96 2.84 -18.98
CA ILE A 170 -10.53 4.21 -18.76
C ILE A 170 -9.43 4.56 -19.76
N ILE A 171 -8.39 3.72 -19.88
CA ILE A 171 -7.27 3.97 -20.78
C ILE A 171 -7.77 4.06 -22.23
N ASP A 172 -8.71 3.21 -22.65
CA ASP A 172 -9.32 3.23 -23.99
C ASP A 172 -10.03 4.56 -24.31
N LYS A 173 -10.51 5.26 -23.29
CA LYS A 173 -11.20 6.56 -23.44
C LYS A 173 -10.24 7.74 -23.51
N VAL A 174 -9.00 7.58 -23.07
CA VAL A 174 -7.97 8.61 -23.12
C VAL A 174 -7.25 8.60 -24.47
N LYS A 175 -7.89 9.21 -25.48
CA LYS A 175 -7.41 9.15 -26.86
C LYS A 175 -6.15 9.97 -27.14
N LYS A 176 -5.87 11.00 -26.33
CA LYS A 176 -4.74 11.94 -26.53
C LYS A 176 -3.57 11.66 -25.59
N ARG A 177 -3.55 10.49 -24.97
CA ARG A 177 -2.47 10.11 -24.07
C ARG A 177 -1.12 10.13 -24.78
N LYS A 178 -0.16 10.80 -24.17
CA LYS A 178 1.23 10.86 -24.59
C LYS A 178 2.08 9.81 -23.88
N ASN A 179 1.84 9.62 -22.57
CA ASN A 179 2.53 8.60 -21.79
C ASN A 179 1.62 7.88 -20.77
N LEU A 180 2.05 6.69 -20.36
CA LEU A 180 1.44 5.86 -19.33
C LEU A 180 2.50 5.42 -18.33
N GLY A 181 2.28 5.67 -17.04
CA GLY A 181 3.11 5.16 -15.95
C GLY A 181 2.41 4.03 -15.20
N LEU A 182 3.09 2.92 -15.06
CA LEU A 182 2.70 1.83 -14.18
C LEU A 182 3.67 1.80 -13.00
N PHE A 183 3.18 2.16 -11.81
CA PHE A 183 3.97 2.14 -10.57
C PHE A 183 3.42 1.06 -9.65
N SER A 184 4.28 0.15 -9.24
CA SER A 184 3.87 -1.06 -8.51
C SER A 184 4.96 -1.53 -7.55
N ALA A 185 4.57 -2.25 -6.51
CA ALA A 185 5.53 -2.95 -5.66
C ALA A 185 5.96 -4.28 -6.32
N THR A 186 5.06 -4.91 -7.05
CA THR A 186 5.30 -6.16 -7.78
C THR A 186 4.87 -6.04 -9.25
N ILE A 187 5.50 -6.79 -10.13
CA ILE A 187 5.12 -6.85 -11.54
C ILE A 187 4.41 -8.18 -11.78
N SER A 188 3.10 -8.20 -11.49
CA SER A 188 2.25 -9.37 -11.74
C SER A 188 1.97 -9.56 -13.23
N GLN A 189 1.41 -10.74 -13.59
CA GLN A 189 1.02 -11.03 -14.96
C GLN A 189 -0.02 -10.04 -15.49
N GLU A 190 -0.92 -9.58 -14.65
CA GLU A 190 -1.94 -8.59 -14.99
C GLU A 190 -1.32 -7.22 -15.26
N VAL A 191 -0.33 -6.79 -14.46
CA VAL A 191 0.43 -5.54 -14.68
C VAL A 191 1.14 -5.61 -16.04
N MET A 192 1.83 -6.72 -16.33
CA MET A 192 2.48 -6.93 -17.64
C MET A 192 1.47 -6.95 -18.79
N THR A 193 0.30 -7.53 -18.58
CA THR A 193 -0.77 -7.53 -19.59
C THR A 193 -1.20 -6.09 -19.93
N VAL A 194 -1.39 -5.23 -18.93
CA VAL A 194 -1.71 -3.81 -19.14
C VAL A 194 -0.57 -3.09 -19.83
N SER A 195 0.69 -3.36 -19.46
CA SER A 195 1.87 -2.82 -20.13
C SER A 195 1.87 -3.16 -21.62
N TRP A 196 1.81 -4.43 -21.98
CA TRP A 196 1.81 -4.89 -23.38
C TRP A 196 0.63 -4.37 -24.21
N MET A 197 -0.53 -4.17 -23.60
CA MET A 197 -1.70 -3.63 -24.30
C MET A 197 -1.60 -2.14 -24.58
N TYR A 198 -0.96 -1.37 -23.69
CA TYR A 198 -1.13 0.08 -23.67
C TYR A 198 0.17 0.88 -23.67
N GLN A 199 1.30 0.34 -23.21
CA GLN A 199 2.58 1.06 -23.22
C GLN A 199 3.31 0.89 -24.57
N ARG A 200 4.16 1.87 -24.89
CA ARG A 200 4.94 1.91 -26.12
C ARG A 200 6.38 2.20 -25.77
N ASP A 201 7.27 1.30 -26.11
CA ASP A 201 8.72 1.45 -25.90
C ASP A 201 8.99 1.93 -24.45
N GLU A 202 8.38 1.20 -23.52
CA GLU A 202 8.41 1.50 -22.10
C GLU A 202 9.81 1.39 -21.51
N VAL A 203 10.09 2.24 -20.52
CA VAL A 203 11.30 2.16 -19.71
C VAL A 203 10.98 1.37 -18.46
N GLU A 204 11.66 0.26 -18.28
CA GLU A 204 11.57 -0.53 -17.05
C GLU A 204 12.54 0.00 -16.01
N ILE A 205 12.01 0.32 -14.82
CA ILE A 205 12.78 0.78 -13.68
C ILE A 205 12.53 -0.18 -12.52
N THR A 206 13.58 -0.74 -11.97
CA THR A 206 13.48 -1.62 -10.80
C THR A 206 14.36 -1.07 -9.69
N VAL A 207 13.72 -0.60 -8.62
CA VAL A 207 14.42 -0.17 -7.41
C VAL A 207 14.31 -1.26 -6.37
N GLU A 208 15.43 -1.91 -6.10
CA GLU A 208 15.53 -2.87 -5.01
C GLU A 208 15.70 -2.10 -3.68
N PRO A 209 15.04 -2.54 -2.59
CA PRO A 209 15.28 -1.93 -1.29
C PRO A 209 16.74 -2.12 -0.91
N LYS A 210 17.44 -1.03 -0.61
CA LYS A 210 18.78 -1.11 -0.05
C LYS A 210 18.72 -1.92 1.24
N GLN A 211 19.77 -2.68 1.54
CA GLN A 211 19.80 -3.52 2.74
C GLN A 211 19.61 -2.69 4.03
N GLU A 212 20.04 -1.43 3.99
CA GLU A 212 19.89 -0.42 5.06
C GLU A 212 18.46 0.12 5.19
N ASP A 213 17.66 0.06 4.12
CA ASP A 213 16.26 0.53 4.07
C ASP A 213 15.26 -0.58 4.37
N ARG A 214 15.74 -1.82 4.53
CA ARG A 214 14.85 -2.92 4.95
C ARG A 214 14.41 -2.67 6.38
N PRO A 215 13.10 -2.75 6.65
CA PRO A 215 12.60 -2.62 8.02
C PRO A 215 13.30 -3.65 8.92
N ASP A 216 13.86 -3.20 10.05
CA ASP A 216 14.41 -4.09 11.06
C ASP A 216 13.26 -4.71 11.85
N ILE A 217 12.83 -5.92 11.45
CA ILE A 217 11.67 -6.60 12.00
C ILE A 217 12.10 -7.97 12.51
N ASP A 218 12.01 -8.17 13.82
CA ASP A 218 12.10 -9.48 14.39
C ASP A 218 10.85 -10.31 14.05
N GLN A 219 11.04 -11.48 13.49
CA GLN A 219 9.94 -12.30 13.00
C GLN A 219 9.88 -13.62 13.77
N PHE A 220 8.72 -13.89 14.34
CA PHE A 220 8.47 -15.05 15.19
C PHE A 220 7.24 -15.82 14.73
N SER A 221 7.18 -17.11 15.06
CA SER A 221 5.96 -17.89 14.91
C SER A 221 5.64 -18.66 16.20
N ILE A 222 4.34 -18.85 16.46
CA ILE A 222 3.84 -19.68 17.55
C ILE A 222 2.92 -20.73 16.92
N THR A 223 3.16 -22.01 17.26
CA THR A 223 2.29 -23.12 16.88
C THR A 223 1.32 -23.43 18.01
N CYS A 224 0.02 -23.48 17.70
CA CYS A 224 -1.05 -23.80 18.66
C CYS A 224 -2.15 -24.59 17.95
N THR A 225 -3.15 -25.05 18.69
CA THR A 225 -4.33 -25.66 18.06
C THR A 225 -5.27 -24.58 17.49
N PRO A 226 -6.13 -24.92 16.52
CA PRO A 226 -7.10 -23.96 15.97
C PRO A 226 -8.04 -23.35 17.03
N LEU A 227 -8.35 -24.08 18.09
CA LEU A 227 -9.21 -23.63 19.18
C LEU A 227 -8.48 -22.64 20.12
N GLU A 228 -7.17 -22.75 20.24
CA GLU A 228 -6.35 -21.89 21.10
C GLU A 228 -5.87 -20.62 20.41
N LYS A 229 -6.05 -20.52 19.11
CA LYS A 229 -5.45 -19.46 18.27
C LYS A 229 -5.80 -18.04 18.77
N ALA A 230 -7.07 -17.79 19.11
CA ALA A 230 -7.52 -16.51 19.62
C ALA A 230 -6.97 -16.22 21.03
N GLU A 231 -7.02 -17.21 21.93
CA GLU A 231 -6.48 -17.09 23.28
C GLU A 231 -4.96 -16.88 23.26
N THR A 232 -4.24 -17.62 22.42
CA THR A 232 -2.78 -17.45 22.22
C THR A 232 -2.45 -16.05 21.78
N SER A 233 -3.18 -15.50 20.79
CA SER A 233 -2.98 -14.13 20.32
C SER A 233 -3.27 -13.08 21.38
N LEU A 234 -4.34 -13.25 22.16
CA LEU A 234 -4.71 -12.36 23.24
C LEU A 234 -3.66 -12.37 24.38
N ARG A 235 -3.20 -13.56 24.73
CA ARG A 235 -2.16 -13.76 25.75
C ARG A 235 -0.83 -13.13 25.31
N LEU A 236 -0.46 -13.31 24.04
CA LEU A 236 0.73 -12.71 23.44
C LEU A 236 0.69 -11.16 23.57
N ILE A 237 -0.42 -10.54 23.19
CA ILE A 237 -0.56 -9.07 23.29
C ILE A 237 -0.39 -8.60 24.72
N ARG A 238 -1.02 -9.28 25.68
CA ARG A 238 -0.99 -8.88 27.09
C ARG A 238 0.37 -9.10 27.74
N SER A 239 1.03 -10.23 27.45
CA SER A 239 2.30 -10.58 28.09
C SER A 239 3.49 -9.76 27.60
N GLN A 240 3.44 -9.30 26.33
CA GLN A 240 4.55 -8.55 25.74
C GLN A 240 4.42 -7.04 25.92
N GLY A 241 3.27 -6.53 26.38
CA GLY A 241 3.07 -5.11 26.65
C GLY A 241 3.06 -4.22 25.41
N TYR A 242 2.64 -4.76 24.25
CA TYR A 242 2.50 -3.95 23.04
C TYR A 242 1.38 -2.91 23.19
N GLU A 243 1.67 -1.67 22.85
CA GLU A 243 0.72 -0.55 22.93
C GLU A 243 -0.07 -0.37 21.65
N ARG A 244 0.56 -0.60 20.48
CA ARG A 244 -0.06 -0.50 19.16
C ARG A 244 0.13 -1.77 18.37
N VAL A 245 -0.95 -2.52 18.19
CA VAL A 245 -0.93 -3.81 17.48
C VAL A 245 -1.82 -3.78 16.26
N MET A 246 -1.35 -4.34 15.17
CA MET A 246 -2.16 -4.60 13.99
C MET A 246 -2.27 -6.10 13.73
N ILE A 247 -3.50 -6.62 13.65
CA ILE A 247 -3.78 -8.04 13.45
C ILE A 247 -4.39 -8.26 12.08
N PHE A 248 -3.89 -9.24 11.35
CA PHE A 248 -4.36 -9.59 10.02
C PHE A 248 -5.11 -10.92 9.99
N CYS A 249 -6.31 -10.89 9.42
CA CYS A 249 -7.13 -12.05 9.12
C CYS A 249 -7.38 -12.17 7.61
N ASN A 250 -7.44 -13.39 7.08
CA ASN A 250 -7.68 -13.61 5.64
C ASN A 250 -9.14 -13.33 5.24
N THR A 251 -10.10 -13.45 6.17
CA THR A 251 -11.53 -13.26 5.86
C THR A 251 -12.19 -12.21 6.74
N LYS A 252 -13.20 -11.53 6.18
CA LYS A 252 -14.00 -10.54 6.92
C LYS A 252 -14.75 -11.15 8.11
N HIS A 253 -15.21 -12.39 7.99
CA HIS A 253 -15.90 -13.11 9.07
C HIS A 253 -14.96 -13.41 10.23
N MET A 254 -13.73 -13.84 9.95
CA MET A 254 -12.72 -14.07 10.99
C MET A 254 -12.33 -12.76 11.66
N CYS A 255 -12.15 -11.69 10.88
CA CYS A 255 -11.84 -10.36 11.37
C CYS A 255 -12.90 -9.86 12.37
N GLN A 256 -14.19 -9.96 12.03
CA GLN A 256 -15.29 -9.57 12.93
C GLN A 256 -15.37 -10.47 14.16
N ARG A 257 -15.30 -11.79 13.96
CA ARG A 257 -15.36 -12.77 15.06
C ARG A 257 -14.25 -12.55 16.10
N LEU A 258 -13.02 -12.36 15.62
CA LEU A 258 -11.88 -12.12 16.48
C LEU A 258 -12.03 -10.80 17.27
N CYS A 259 -12.52 -9.76 16.59
CA CYS A 259 -12.82 -8.47 17.22
C CYS A 259 -13.84 -8.62 18.37
N ASP A 260 -14.96 -9.30 18.10
CA ASP A 260 -16.01 -9.52 19.10
C ASP A 260 -15.49 -10.36 20.29
N GLU A 261 -14.62 -11.34 20.03
CA GLU A 261 -14.02 -12.17 21.08
C GLU A 261 -13.04 -11.37 21.95
N PHE A 262 -12.19 -10.56 21.35
CA PHE A 262 -11.23 -9.71 22.06
C PHE A 262 -11.90 -8.60 22.86
N GLN A 263 -12.94 -7.98 22.33
CA GLN A 263 -13.76 -7.00 23.07
C GLN A 263 -14.44 -7.63 24.29
N ARG A 264 -15.00 -8.84 24.17
CA ARG A 264 -15.56 -9.59 25.30
C ARG A 264 -14.51 -9.96 26.34
N ALA A 265 -13.27 -10.17 25.93
CA ALA A 265 -12.15 -10.39 26.84
C ALA A 265 -11.60 -9.06 27.43
N GLY A 266 -12.21 -7.91 27.15
CA GLY A 266 -11.84 -6.61 27.70
C GLY A 266 -10.62 -5.96 27.03
N LEU A 267 -10.27 -6.36 25.78
CA LEU A 267 -9.23 -5.70 25.02
C LEU A 267 -9.83 -4.50 24.24
N ASP A 268 -9.17 -3.34 24.30
CA ASP A 268 -9.57 -2.18 23.49
C ASP A 268 -9.14 -2.40 22.05
N CYS A 269 -10.06 -2.94 21.25
CA CYS A 269 -9.84 -3.25 19.84
C CYS A 269 -11.05 -2.87 18.99
N ASP A 270 -10.80 -2.68 17.70
CA ASP A 270 -11.83 -2.47 16.70
C ASP A 270 -11.38 -3.14 15.39
N CYS A 271 -12.28 -3.33 14.44
CA CYS A 271 -11.94 -4.00 13.19
C CYS A 271 -12.30 -3.21 11.94
N ILE A 272 -11.60 -3.50 10.85
CA ILE A 272 -11.89 -2.97 9.52
C ILE A 272 -11.90 -4.09 8.47
N HIS A 273 -13.00 -4.19 7.75
CA HIS A 273 -13.19 -5.11 6.64
C HIS A 273 -14.22 -4.57 5.65
N GLY A 274 -14.43 -5.26 4.53
CA GLY A 274 -15.22 -4.77 3.42
C GLY A 274 -16.68 -4.42 3.74
N ASP A 275 -17.28 -5.02 4.78
CA ASP A 275 -18.69 -4.77 5.15
C ASP A 275 -18.85 -3.58 6.13
N ILE A 276 -17.75 -3.03 6.66
CA ILE A 276 -17.79 -1.86 7.57
C ILE A 276 -18.12 -0.61 6.76
N ARG A 277 -19.13 0.13 7.22
CA ARG A 277 -19.52 1.41 6.59
C ARG A 277 -18.35 2.38 6.62
N GLN A 278 -18.15 3.13 5.53
CA GLN A 278 -17.04 4.02 5.36
C GLN A 278 -16.88 5.04 6.51
N SER A 279 -17.99 5.62 6.99
CA SER A 279 -17.94 6.56 8.12
C SER A 279 -17.45 5.92 9.43
N GLN A 280 -17.78 4.65 9.65
CA GLN A 280 -17.29 3.90 10.82
C GLN A 280 -15.80 3.57 10.65
N ARG A 281 -15.40 3.13 9.45
CA ARG A 281 -14.00 2.86 9.12
C ARG A 281 -13.11 4.08 9.35
N GLU A 282 -13.55 5.28 8.94
CA GLU A 282 -12.84 6.53 9.17
C GLU A 282 -12.67 6.83 10.66
N LYS A 283 -13.74 6.64 11.45
CA LYS A 283 -13.70 6.84 12.90
C LYS A 283 -12.74 5.88 13.59
N THR A 284 -12.79 4.58 13.22
CA THR A 284 -11.89 3.56 13.74
C THR A 284 -10.44 3.90 13.41
N MET A 285 -10.17 4.27 12.15
CA MET A 285 -8.85 4.66 11.71
C MET A 285 -8.33 5.91 12.42
N GLN A 286 -9.19 6.92 12.63
CA GLN A 286 -8.80 8.12 13.35
C GLN A 286 -8.48 7.80 14.82
N ARG A 287 -9.30 6.98 15.49
CA ARG A 287 -9.01 6.53 16.87
C ARG A 287 -7.68 5.80 16.96
N TYR A 288 -7.36 4.94 15.97
CA TYR A 288 -6.12 4.20 15.94
C TYR A 288 -4.90 5.10 15.68
N ARG A 289 -5.00 6.07 14.78
CA ARG A 289 -3.95 7.09 14.57
C ARG A 289 -3.69 7.96 15.79
N ASP A 290 -4.76 8.37 16.46
CA ASP A 290 -4.69 9.19 17.68
C ASP A 290 -4.18 8.41 18.92
N GLY A 291 -3.84 7.12 18.81
CA GLY A 291 -3.44 6.28 19.93
C GLY A 291 -4.57 5.96 20.92
N LYS A 292 -5.83 6.21 20.52
CA LYS A 292 -7.03 5.93 21.35
C LYS A 292 -7.60 4.53 21.12
N LEU A 293 -6.92 3.69 20.37
CA LEU A 293 -7.26 2.31 20.07
C LEU A 293 -5.97 1.51 20.04
N ALA A 294 -5.81 0.55 20.93
CA ALA A 294 -4.59 -0.23 21.07
C ALA A 294 -4.43 -1.29 19.96
N VAL A 295 -5.53 -1.94 19.58
CA VAL A 295 -5.49 -3.07 18.63
C VAL A 295 -6.43 -2.82 17.46
N LEU A 296 -5.89 -2.87 16.24
CA LEU A 296 -6.66 -2.83 15.00
C LEU A 296 -6.63 -4.20 14.32
N ILE A 297 -7.80 -4.79 14.08
CA ILE A 297 -7.93 -6.06 13.38
C ILE A 297 -8.39 -5.79 11.95
N ALA A 298 -7.70 -6.32 10.94
CA ALA A 298 -7.97 -5.96 9.56
C ALA A 298 -7.88 -7.17 8.61
N THR A 299 -8.59 -7.07 7.48
CA THR A 299 -8.29 -7.89 6.31
C THR A 299 -7.30 -7.17 5.40
N ASP A 300 -6.54 -7.90 4.58
CA ASP A 300 -5.58 -7.30 3.64
C ASP A 300 -6.22 -6.22 2.76
N VAL A 301 -7.38 -6.52 2.18
CA VAL A 301 -8.12 -5.57 1.32
C VAL A 301 -8.49 -4.30 2.09
N ALA A 302 -8.93 -4.41 3.33
CA ALA A 302 -9.34 -3.25 4.11
C ALA A 302 -8.16 -2.46 4.70
N SER A 303 -7.04 -3.10 4.95
CA SER A 303 -5.82 -2.45 5.44
C SER A 303 -5.02 -1.74 4.34
N ARG A 304 -5.35 -2.01 3.09
CA ARG A 304 -4.69 -1.39 1.93
C ARG A 304 -4.96 0.11 1.87
N GLY A 305 -3.94 0.90 1.56
CA GLY A 305 -4.04 2.36 1.50
C GLY A 305 -4.25 3.04 2.86
N ILE A 306 -4.12 2.30 3.95
CA ILE A 306 -4.10 2.87 5.28
C ILE A 306 -2.69 3.38 5.55
N ASP A 307 -2.58 4.69 5.71
CA ASP A 307 -1.39 5.33 6.24
C ASP A 307 -1.36 5.14 7.77
N VAL A 308 -0.98 3.95 8.17
CA VAL A 308 -0.67 3.59 9.55
C VAL A 308 0.64 2.83 9.52
N ASP A 309 1.65 3.56 9.84
CA ASP A 309 2.99 3.08 10.05
C ASP A 309 3.34 3.21 11.54
N ASP A 310 4.43 2.59 11.94
CA ASP A 310 4.95 2.69 13.30
C ASP A 310 4.06 1.99 14.35
N VAL A 311 3.55 0.79 14.02
CA VAL A 311 2.96 -0.09 15.01
C VAL A 311 4.07 -0.91 15.71
N ASP A 312 3.90 -1.20 17.00
CA ASP A 312 4.90 -1.96 17.77
C ASP A 312 4.96 -3.41 17.30
N CYS A 313 3.79 -3.95 16.97
CA CYS A 313 3.66 -5.36 16.64
C CYS A 313 2.64 -5.61 15.53
N VAL A 314 3.01 -6.45 14.59
CA VAL A 314 2.09 -7.05 13.61
C VAL A 314 1.84 -8.51 13.97
N ILE A 315 0.58 -8.93 14.00
CA ILE A 315 0.20 -10.33 14.19
C ILE A 315 -0.52 -10.84 12.93
N ASN A 316 0.09 -11.79 12.24
CA ASN A 316 -0.58 -12.59 11.23
C ASN A 316 -1.39 -13.67 11.96
N TYR A 317 -2.65 -13.34 12.31
CA TYR A 317 -3.57 -14.31 12.88
C TYR A 317 -3.83 -15.45 11.90
N ASP A 318 -4.04 -15.13 10.63
CA ASP A 318 -4.03 -16.09 9.54
C ASP A 318 -2.79 -15.85 8.66
N VAL A 319 -2.07 -16.94 8.32
CA VAL A 319 -0.97 -16.87 7.36
C VAL A 319 -1.53 -16.43 6.00
N PRO A 320 -0.96 -15.41 5.33
CA PRO A 320 -1.51 -14.91 4.08
C PRO A 320 -1.40 -15.93 2.94
N GLU A 321 -2.34 -15.86 2.01
CA GLU A 321 -2.37 -16.74 0.83
C GLU A 321 -1.28 -16.35 -0.19
N GLU A 322 -0.95 -15.06 -0.31
CA GLU A 322 0.07 -14.54 -1.22
C GLU A 322 1.33 -14.10 -0.47
N ASN A 323 2.51 -14.29 -1.09
CA ASN A 323 3.79 -13.96 -0.47
C ASN A 323 3.93 -12.45 -0.20
N GLU A 324 3.48 -11.66 -1.17
CA GLU A 324 3.55 -10.20 -1.12
C GLU A 324 2.73 -9.63 0.03
N TYR A 325 1.61 -10.25 0.38
CA TYR A 325 0.79 -9.81 1.51
C TYR A 325 1.53 -9.94 2.83
N TYR A 326 2.36 -10.98 2.98
CA TYR A 326 3.19 -11.11 4.17
C TYR A 326 4.11 -9.92 4.34
N VAL A 327 4.82 -9.53 3.29
CA VAL A 327 5.73 -8.37 3.30
C VAL A 327 4.96 -7.07 3.58
N HIS A 328 3.81 -6.88 2.94
CA HIS A 328 2.98 -5.69 3.14
C HIS A 328 2.41 -5.59 4.56
N ARG A 329 2.07 -6.73 5.18
CA ARG A 329 1.56 -6.79 6.55
C ARG A 329 2.66 -6.42 7.54
N ILE A 330 3.79 -7.12 7.50
CA ILE A 330 4.88 -6.87 8.45
C ILE A 330 5.50 -5.49 8.27
N GLY A 331 5.48 -4.94 7.05
CA GLY A 331 5.96 -3.59 6.74
C GLY A 331 5.13 -2.47 7.38
N ARG A 332 4.12 -2.75 8.23
CA ARG A 332 3.45 -1.77 9.10
C ARG A 332 4.24 -1.47 10.36
N THR A 333 5.22 -2.28 10.69
CA THR A 333 6.17 -2.08 11.79
C THR A 333 7.59 -1.93 11.28
N GLY A 334 8.53 -1.58 12.15
CA GLY A 334 9.95 -1.50 11.82
C GLY A 334 10.34 -0.30 10.94
N ARG A 335 9.56 0.79 10.94
CA ARG A 335 9.84 2.01 10.17
C ARG A 335 10.52 3.09 11.03
N ALA A 336 11.03 4.14 10.38
CA ALA A 336 11.67 5.29 11.03
C ALA A 336 12.83 4.92 11.98
N LYS A 337 13.61 3.87 11.63
CA LYS A 337 14.75 3.36 12.45
C LYS A 337 14.34 2.75 13.79
N LYS A 338 13.06 2.44 13.98
CA LYS A 338 12.60 1.65 15.13
C LYS A 338 12.57 0.18 14.77
N LYS A 339 12.93 -0.67 15.72
CA LYS A 339 12.85 -2.12 15.57
C LYS A 339 11.40 -2.56 15.70
N GLY A 340 10.91 -3.31 14.70
CA GLY A 340 9.56 -3.84 14.68
C GLY A 340 9.49 -5.31 15.12
N VAL A 341 8.29 -5.78 15.43
CA VAL A 341 8.04 -7.19 15.76
C VAL A 341 6.87 -7.72 14.94
N ALA A 342 7.04 -8.90 14.35
CA ALA A 342 5.99 -9.60 13.63
C ALA A 342 5.82 -11.03 14.12
N TRP A 343 4.58 -11.41 14.41
CA TRP A 343 4.20 -12.76 14.84
C TRP A 343 3.31 -13.43 13.80
N SER A 344 3.53 -14.74 13.60
CA SER A 344 2.66 -15.58 12.79
C SER A 344 2.09 -16.69 13.65
N ILE A 345 0.76 -16.77 13.78
CA ILE A 345 0.08 -17.80 14.57
C ILE A 345 -0.28 -18.96 13.64
N VAL A 346 0.36 -20.09 13.85
CA VAL A 346 0.22 -21.29 13.02
C VAL A 346 -0.61 -22.33 13.76
N SER A 347 -1.66 -22.85 13.14
CA SER A 347 -2.57 -23.77 13.83
C SER A 347 -2.75 -25.13 13.15
N ASN A 348 -2.16 -25.30 11.98
CA ASN A 348 -2.26 -26.56 11.23
C ASN A 348 -1.07 -26.70 10.24
N PHE A 349 -0.94 -27.89 9.67
CA PHE A 349 0.13 -28.20 8.74
C PHE A 349 0.09 -27.35 7.45
N PRO A 350 -1.05 -27.11 6.79
CA PRO A 350 -1.12 -26.19 5.64
C PRO A 350 -0.63 -24.79 5.93
N GLU A 351 -0.98 -24.19 7.07
CA GLU A 351 -0.47 -22.88 7.47
C GLU A 351 1.04 -22.89 7.69
N LYS A 352 1.57 -23.98 8.30
CA LYS A 352 3.02 -24.13 8.48
C LYS A 352 3.75 -24.23 7.15
N ALA A 353 3.28 -25.09 6.26
CA ALA A 353 3.86 -25.24 4.93
C ALA A 353 3.82 -23.93 4.15
N ARG A 354 2.71 -23.19 4.25
CA ARG A 354 2.57 -21.87 3.61
C ARG A 354 3.56 -20.85 4.18
N LEU A 355 3.74 -20.81 5.49
CA LEU A 355 4.71 -19.92 6.13
C LEU A 355 6.15 -20.25 5.70
N ASP A 356 6.48 -21.53 5.60
CA ASP A 356 7.79 -21.99 5.13
C ASP A 356 8.04 -21.59 3.65
N ASP A 357 7.02 -21.61 2.80
CA ASP A 357 7.11 -21.14 1.41
C ASP A 357 7.31 -19.63 1.33
N ILE A 358 6.63 -18.86 2.19
CA ILE A 358 6.84 -17.41 2.31
C ILE A 358 8.28 -17.11 2.73
N CYS A 359 8.80 -17.82 3.72
CA CYS A 359 10.19 -17.66 4.18
C CYS A 359 11.19 -17.87 3.04
N LYS A 360 11.00 -18.91 2.23
CA LYS A 360 11.86 -19.20 1.07
C LYS A 360 11.76 -18.08 0.01
N TYR A 361 10.55 -17.68 -0.33
CA TYR A 361 10.32 -16.66 -1.36
C TYR A 361 10.89 -15.30 -0.97
N CYS A 362 10.65 -14.87 0.27
CA CYS A 362 11.08 -13.56 0.77
C CYS A 362 12.53 -13.56 1.30
N ASN A 363 13.16 -14.73 1.40
CA ASN A 363 14.46 -14.91 2.05
C ASN A 363 14.47 -14.37 3.50
N PHE A 364 13.40 -14.70 4.25
CA PHE A 364 13.25 -14.36 5.67
C PHE A 364 13.53 -15.56 6.57
N THR A 365 13.99 -15.25 7.78
CA THR A 365 14.11 -16.23 8.87
C THR A 365 13.07 -15.90 9.93
N ILE A 366 12.16 -16.82 10.21
CA ILE A 366 11.15 -16.69 11.26
C ILE A 366 11.55 -17.64 12.39
N GLN A 367 11.73 -17.09 13.58
CA GLN A 367 12.11 -17.88 14.76
C GLN A 367 10.87 -18.55 15.37
N PRO A 368 10.80 -19.90 15.43
CA PRO A 368 9.72 -20.58 16.12
C PRO A 368 9.87 -20.41 17.64
N MET A 369 8.74 -20.08 18.28
CA MET A 369 8.65 -19.85 19.72
C MET A 369 7.54 -20.71 20.33
N VAL A 370 7.71 -21.05 21.58
CA VAL A 370 6.70 -21.69 22.42
C VAL A 370 6.28 -20.69 23.51
N MET A 371 4.99 -20.60 23.75
CA MET A 371 4.43 -19.77 24.81
C MET A 371 3.83 -20.67 25.89
N ASP A 372 4.24 -20.49 27.12
CA ASP A 372 3.69 -21.21 28.26
C ASP A 372 2.31 -20.66 28.70
N LYS A 373 1.72 -21.26 29.75
CA LYS A 373 0.40 -20.84 30.26
C LYS A 373 0.41 -19.46 30.88
N ASP A 374 1.57 -18.99 31.33
CA ASP A 374 1.75 -17.69 31.97
C ASP A 374 2.10 -16.60 30.94
N GLY A 375 2.29 -16.96 29.66
CA GLY A 375 2.60 -16.06 28.56
C GLY A 375 4.11 -15.83 28.35
N ASN A 376 4.98 -16.59 29.03
CA ASN A 376 6.42 -16.51 28.79
C ASN A 376 6.79 -17.20 27.48
N LEU A 377 7.70 -16.58 26.76
CA LEU A 377 8.16 -17.04 25.45
C LEU A 377 9.55 -17.69 25.56
N SER A 378 9.71 -18.81 24.90
CA SER A 378 11.00 -19.50 24.74
C SER A 378 11.16 -20.01 23.31
N PRO A 379 12.38 -20.07 22.77
CA PRO A 379 12.61 -20.69 21.46
C PRO A 379 12.14 -22.13 21.44
N GLU A 380 11.50 -22.55 20.34
CA GLU A 380 11.15 -23.95 20.14
C GLU A 380 12.43 -24.75 19.92
N GLU A 381 12.67 -25.76 20.75
CA GLU A 381 13.81 -26.67 20.58
C GLU A 381 13.61 -27.50 19.30
N VAL A 382 14.45 -27.28 18.30
CA VAL A 382 14.48 -28.09 17.08
C VAL A 382 14.98 -29.47 17.45
N LYS A 383 14.08 -30.43 17.69
CA LYS A 383 14.47 -31.84 17.83
C LYS A 383 15.15 -32.28 16.53
N ALA A 384 16.42 -32.63 16.62
CA ALA A 384 17.16 -33.20 15.50
C ALA A 384 16.37 -34.35 14.87
N PRO A 385 16.32 -34.47 13.54
CA PRO A 385 15.59 -35.56 12.90
C PRO A 385 16.07 -36.90 13.42
N VAL A 386 15.17 -37.68 14.03
CA VAL A 386 15.45 -39.04 14.49
C VAL A 386 15.74 -39.87 13.25
N THR A 387 17.00 -40.14 12.99
CA THR A 387 17.43 -41.09 11.95
C THR A 387 16.86 -42.46 12.29
N PRO A 388 16.00 -43.04 11.45
CA PRO A 388 15.49 -44.37 11.74
C PRO A 388 16.65 -45.34 11.77
N LYS A 389 16.91 -45.98 12.94
CA LYS A 389 17.88 -47.05 13.05
C LYS A 389 17.44 -48.16 12.09
N ARG A 390 18.17 -48.34 10.98
CA ARG A 390 18.04 -49.54 10.13
C ARG A 390 18.26 -50.75 10.99
N ARG A 391 17.20 -51.50 11.31
CA ARG A 391 17.31 -52.87 11.79
C ARG A 391 17.74 -53.72 10.60
N PHE A 392 19.00 -54.12 10.55
CA PHE A 392 19.43 -55.23 9.73
C PHE A 392 18.82 -56.48 10.32
N ARG A 393 18.09 -57.25 9.54
CA ARG A 393 17.84 -58.69 9.68
C ARG A 393 18.63 -59.39 8.62
#